data_584027fb4e10d4c96ddf98d80b3a2968
#
_entry.id   584027fb4e10d4c96ddf98d80b3a2968
#
_cell.length_a   1.000
_cell.length_b   1.000
_cell.length_c   1.000
_cell.angle_alpha   90.00
_cell.angle_beta   90.00
_cell.angle_gamma   90.00
#
_symmetry.space_group_name_H-M   'P 1'
#
loop_
_entity.id
_entity.type
_entity.pdbx_description
1 polymer ?
#
loop_
_entity_poly.entity_id
_entity_poly.type
_entity_poly.pdbx_seq_one_letter_code
_entity_poly.pdbx_strand_id
1 'polypeptide(L)'
;MQQQLYNIQPKRLFTFGCSFTNYTWGTWANCLAQELGDIEFVNLGRSGAGNHYIFNTLMQADALYDFTHEDLVVVQWTNVCREDRFLPQNKSQGPWVTPGNIYSQEVYNEEFVRKYFSEEGAYVRDLAFIKAAYEMLKHKAQWHFLQMCDIIKQPNQWDDSQGNFDPRETSQRLDDAIKFYHEPLSFLRPSFYEILWHQNLQTKFSADRKLIGKNFFDGHPSPLEHYKYLKGVFKHNWKNETDRQVEKTQEVWIKLLRDASKDKKGFNVSQMKQRWQDMLFYETKVKGPSYMDQRLLD
;
A
#
# COMPACT_ATOMS: atom_id res chain seq x y z
N MET A 1 1.84 15.13 -13.54
CA MET A 1 2.57 14.60 -14.72
C MET A 1 3.04 13.16 -14.44
N GLN A 2 2.87 12.27 -15.41
CA GLN A 2 3.43 10.92 -15.33
C GLN A 2 4.97 10.98 -15.38
N GLN A 3 5.64 10.13 -14.60
CA GLN A 3 7.09 10.04 -14.53
C GLN A 3 7.57 8.72 -15.14
N GLN A 4 8.82 8.71 -15.62
CA GLN A 4 9.46 7.47 -16.05
C GLN A 4 9.58 6.48 -14.89
N LEU A 5 9.36 5.20 -15.18
CA LEU A 5 9.34 4.15 -14.15
C LEU A 5 10.74 3.88 -13.57
N TYR A 6 11.76 3.87 -14.42
CA TYR A 6 13.16 3.71 -14.02
C TYR A 6 14.09 4.34 -15.07
N ASN A 7 15.29 4.69 -14.65
CA ASN A 7 16.35 5.21 -15.54
C ASN A 7 17.25 4.09 -16.03
N ILE A 8 17.52 3.12 -15.16
CA ILE A 8 18.36 1.93 -15.42
C ILE A 8 17.51 0.72 -15.08
N GLN A 9 17.53 -0.32 -15.92
CA GLN A 9 16.82 -1.58 -15.63
C GLN A 9 17.24 -2.10 -14.25
N PRO A 10 16.31 -2.18 -13.28
CA PRO A 10 16.65 -2.58 -11.93
C PRO A 10 16.94 -4.08 -11.86
N LYS A 11 17.81 -4.46 -10.92
CA LYS A 11 18.09 -5.86 -10.57
C LYS A 11 17.20 -6.36 -9.44
N ARG A 12 16.81 -5.46 -8.52
CA ARG A 12 15.94 -5.78 -7.38
C ARG A 12 14.80 -4.78 -7.30
N LEU A 13 13.63 -5.28 -6.92
CA LEU A 13 12.45 -4.47 -6.63
C LEU A 13 12.08 -4.63 -5.16
N PHE A 14 12.05 -3.54 -4.43
CA PHE A 14 11.56 -3.48 -3.05
C PHE A 14 10.27 -2.67 -3.00
N THR A 15 9.23 -3.22 -2.39
CA THR A 15 7.94 -2.55 -2.26
C THR A 15 7.49 -2.48 -0.82
N PHE A 16 7.03 -1.30 -0.39
CA PHE A 16 6.60 -0.98 0.97
C PHE A 16 5.21 -0.37 0.95
N GLY A 17 4.39 -0.70 1.95
CA GLY A 17 3.06 -0.13 2.05
C GLY A 17 2.11 -0.98 2.90
N CYS A 18 0.83 -0.71 2.73
CA CYS A 18 -0.23 -1.41 3.45
C CYS A 18 -0.82 -2.59 2.65
N SER A 19 -2.08 -2.93 2.93
CA SER A 19 -2.83 -3.95 2.18
C SER A 19 -2.95 -3.66 0.67
N PHE A 20 -2.82 -2.41 0.24
CA PHE A 20 -2.77 -2.08 -1.19
C PHE A 20 -1.46 -2.52 -1.85
N THR A 21 -0.41 -2.77 -1.07
CA THR A 21 0.89 -3.26 -1.54
C THR A 21 1.02 -4.77 -1.41
N ASN A 22 0.47 -5.36 -0.34
CA ASN A 22 0.51 -6.80 -0.09
C ASN A 22 -0.83 -7.27 0.47
N TYR A 23 -1.57 -8.00 -0.33
CA TYR A 23 -2.92 -8.45 0.02
C TYR A 23 -3.14 -9.92 -0.38
N THR A 24 -4.39 -10.36 -0.22
CA THR A 24 -4.83 -11.73 -0.55
C THR A 24 -4.72 -12.02 -2.06
N TRP A 25 -4.80 -11.01 -2.90
CA TRP A 25 -4.64 -11.12 -4.36
C TRP A 25 -3.55 -10.19 -4.88
N GLY A 26 -3.21 -10.34 -6.15
CA GLY A 26 -2.17 -9.53 -6.80
C GLY A 26 -2.47 -8.03 -6.73
N THR A 27 -1.48 -7.27 -6.26
CA THR A 27 -1.54 -5.83 -6.09
C THR A 27 -0.68 -5.10 -7.14
N TRP A 28 -0.59 -3.78 -7.07
CA TRP A 28 0.31 -3.01 -7.91
C TRP A 28 1.76 -3.49 -7.83
N ALA A 29 2.20 -3.95 -6.66
CA ALA A 29 3.56 -4.45 -6.45
C ALA A 29 3.82 -5.71 -7.30
N ASN A 30 2.85 -6.63 -7.36
CA ASN A 30 2.92 -7.81 -8.19
C ASN A 30 2.86 -7.47 -9.70
N CYS A 31 1.99 -6.55 -10.09
CA CYS A 31 1.93 -6.08 -11.49
C CYS A 31 3.25 -5.46 -11.93
N LEU A 32 3.90 -4.69 -11.04
CA LEU A 32 5.19 -4.08 -11.31
C LEU A 32 6.30 -5.11 -11.42
N ALA A 33 6.33 -6.12 -10.52
CA ALA A 33 7.28 -7.22 -10.60
C ALA A 33 7.12 -8.01 -11.91
N GLN A 34 5.89 -8.28 -12.35
CA GLN A 34 5.59 -8.91 -13.63
C GLN A 34 6.11 -8.09 -14.81
N GLU A 35 5.92 -6.78 -14.77
CA GLU A 35 6.41 -5.86 -15.82
C GLU A 35 7.93 -5.86 -15.92
N LEU A 36 8.61 -5.85 -14.79
CA LEU A 36 10.08 -5.86 -14.74
C LEU A 36 10.65 -7.20 -15.19
N GLY A 37 9.93 -8.31 -15.02
CA GLY A 37 10.31 -9.64 -15.49
C GLY A 37 11.25 -10.37 -14.52
N ASP A 38 12.37 -10.89 -15.01
CA ASP A 38 13.35 -11.63 -14.18
C ASP A 38 14.07 -10.66 -13.23
N ILE A 39 13.49 -10.46 -12.07
CA ILE A 39 13.96 -9.52 -11.05
C ILE A 39 13.84 -10.15 -9.67
N GLU A 40 14.78 -9.87 -8.78
CA GLU A 40 14.59 -10.18 -7.36
C GLU A 40 13.52 -9.26 -6.77
N PHE A 41 12.42 -9.83 -6.31
CA PHE A 41 11.27 -9.08 -5.80
C PHE A 41 11.08 -9.31 -4.30
N VAL A 42 11.12 -8.22 -3.53
CA VAL A 42 10.91 -8.20 -2.08
C VAL A 42 9.71 -7.32 -1.75
N ASN A 43 8.59 -7.94 -1.39
CA ASN A 43 7.38 -7.22 -1.00
C ASN A 43 7.26 -7.15 0.53
N LEU A 44 7.46 -5.98 1.09
CA LEU A 44 7.42 -5.69 2.52
C LEU A 44 6.14 -4.95 2.95
N GLY A 45 5.13 -4.95 2.08
CA GLY A 45 3.80 -4.47 2.41
C GLY A 45 3.12 -5.34 3.47
N ARG A 46 2.29 -4.73 4.33
CA ARG A 46 1.55 -5.43 5.38
C ARG A 46 0.14 -4.88 5.53
N SER A 47 -0.85 -5.77 5.56
CA SER A 47 -2.25 -5.38 5.79
C SER A 47 -2.41 -4.56 7.06
N GLY A 48 -3.18 -3.48 6.99
CA GLY A 48 -3.41 -2.58 8.11
C GLY A 48 -2.25 -1.63 8.44
N ALA A 49 -1.07 -1.78 7.82
CA ALA A 49 0.09 -0.95 8.11
C ALA A 49 -0.19 0.55 7.95
N GLY A 50 0.30 1.32 8.89
CA GLY A 50 0.44 2.77 8.84
C GLY A 50 1.85 3.20 8.43
N ASN A 51 2.07 4.50 8.39
CA ASN A 51 3.33 5.06 7.92
C ASN A 51 4.50 4.81 8.88
N HIS A 52 4.22 4.55 10.16
CA HIS A 52 5.25 4.19 11.14
C HIS A 52 5.86 2.81 10.81
N TYR A 53 5.05 1.79 10.55
CA TYR A 53 5.52 0.48 10.09
C TYR A 53 6.28 0.60 8.77
N ILE A 54 5.70 1.31 7.80
CA ILE A 54 6.26 1.47 6.45
C ILE A 54 7.66 2.07 6.53
N PHE A 55 7.83 3.16 7.29
CA PHE A 55 9.12 3.83 7.45
C PHE A 55 10.16 2.94 8.14
N ASN A 56 9.79 2.32 9.27
CA ASN A 56 10.72 1.45 9.99
C ASN A 56 11.17 0.26 9.13
N THR A 57 10.24 -0.36 8.41
CA THR A 57 10.53 -1.50 7.54
C THR A 57 11.43 -1.07 6.37
N LEU A 58 11.24 0.13 5.83
CA LEU A 58 12.11 0.70 4.81
C LEU A 58 13.56 0.87 5.33
N MET A 59 13.72 1.46 6.52
CA MET A 59 15.04 1.66 7.12
C MET A 59 15.74 0.34 7.46
N GLN A 60 14.99 -0.65 7.93
CA GLN A 60 15.50 -1.99 8.19
C GLN A 60 15.92 -2.70 6.90
N ALA A 61 15.13 -2.55 5.84
CA ALA A 61 15.47 -3.12 4.54
C ALA A 61 16.76 -2.52 3.99
N ASP A 62 16.96 -1.21 4.09
CA ASP A 62 18.21 -0.58 3.70
C ASP A 62 19.42 -1.13 4.49
N ALA A 63 19.25 -1.28 5.81
CA ALA A 63 20.31 -1.84 6.66
C ALA A 63 20.65 -3.31 6.34
N LEU A 64 19.67 -4.10 5.86
CA LEU A 64 19.87 -5.52 5.54
C LEU A 64 20.34 -5.76 4.11
N TYR A 65 19.85 -4.99 3.16
CA TYR A 65 20.07 -5.22 1.73
C TYR A 65 21.04 -4.24 1.11
N ASP A 66 21.39 -3.17 1.81
CA ASP A 66 22.27 -2.08 1.35
C ASP A 66 21.84 -1.61 -0.05
N PHE A 67 20.84 -0.74 -0.09
CA PHE A 67 20.24 -0.29 -1.35
C PHE A 67 21.27 0.41 -2.24
N THR A 68 21.19 0.16 -3.52
CA THR A 68 22.06 0.70 -4.55
C THR A 68 21.26 1.31 -5.70
N HIS A 69 21.92 2.03 -6.60
CA HIS A 69 21.30 2.59 -7.81
C HIS A 69 20.76 1.52 -8.79
N GLU A 70 21.09 0.26 -8.60
CA GLU A 70 20.52 -0.86 -9.36
C GLU A 70 19.21 -1.38 -8.75
N ASP A 71 18.76 -0.81 -7.65
CA ASP A 71 17.52 -1.16 -6.99
C ASP A 71 16.40 -0.17 -7.36
N LEU A 72 15.20 -0.69 -7.50
CA LEU A 72 13.97 0.10 -7.55
C LEU A 72 13.22 -0.05 -6.23
N VAL A 73 13.13 1.04 -5.48
CA VAL A 73 12.44 1.12 -4.19
C VAL A 73 11.14 1.88 -4.35
N VAL A 74 10.01 1.22 -4.13
CA VAL A 74 8.70 1.86 -4.27
C VAL A 74 7.96 1.83 -2.93
N VAL A 75 7.72 3.01 -2.37
CA VAL A 75 7.06 3.19 -1.08
C VAL A 75 5.67 3.74 -1.30
N GLN A 76 4.65 3.02 -0.87
CA GLN A 76 3.27 3.50 -0.84
C GLN A 76 2.91 3.99 0.55
N TRP A 77 2.86 5.28 0.72
CA TRP A 77 2.37 5.92 1.93
C TRP A 77 0.86 5.75 2.07
N THR A 78 0.40 5.70 3.30
CA THR A 78 -0.99 5.46 3.64
C THR A 78 -1.57 6.61 4.47
N ASN A 79 -2.77 6.39 4.98
CA ASN A 79 -3.50 7.33 5.82
C ASN A 79 -2.77 7.62 7.15
N VAL A 80 -2.72 8.89 7.53
CA VAL A 80 -2.08 9.35 8.78
C VAL A 80 -2.80 8.88 10.05
N CYS A 81 -4.10 8.57 9.95
CA CYS A 81 -4.88 8.03 11.08
C CYS A 81 -4.65 6.54 11.34
N ARG A 82 -3.54 5.99 10.87
CA ARG A 82 -3.11 4.62 11.18
C ARG A 82 -2.03 4.64 12.25
N GLU A 83 -2.21 3.82 13.27
CA GLU A 83 -1.28 3.76 14.40
C GLU A 83 -0.72 2.35 14.57
N ASP A 84 0.55 2.20 14.27
CA ASP A 84 1.27 0.93 14.41
C ASP A 84 2.01 0.88 15.74
N ARG A 85 2.14 -0.33 16.30
CA ARG A 85 2.90 -0.56 17.52
C ARG A 85 3.82 -1.77 17.39
N PHE A 86 5.03 -1.63 17.93
CA PHE A 86 5.94 -2.75 18.08
C PHE A 86 5.74 -3.36 19.46
N LEU A 87 5.20 -4.58 19.52
CA LEU A 87 4.90 -5.30 20.76
C LEU A 87 5.65 -6.64 20.76
N PRO A 88 6.80 -6.75 21.45
CA PRO A 88 7.66 -7.95 21.42
C PRO A 88 6.96 -9.23 21.85
N GLN A 89 5.86 -9.12 22.57
CA GLN A 89 5.10 -10.26 23.12
C GLN A 89 4.07 -10.84 22.16
N ASN A 90 3.83 -10.20 20.99
CA ASN A 90 2.89 -10.71 20.01
C ASN A 90 3.53 -11.81 19.15
N LYS A 91 3.49 -13.06 19.66
CA LYS A 91 4.15 -14.21 19.01
C LYS A 91 3.42 -14.77 17.78
N SER A 92 2.15 -14.43 17.55
CA SER A 92 1.33 -15.08 16.52
C SER A 92 1.47 -14.46 15.14
N GLN A 93 1.80 -13.18 15.04
CA GLN A 93 1.89 -12.44 13.77
C GLN A 93 3.17 -11.59 13.63
N GLY A 94 4.18 -11.88 14.47
CA GLY A 94 5.36 -11.03 14.61
C GLY A 94 5.11 -9.85 15.57
N PRO A 95 6.15 -9.06 15.89
CA PRO A 95 6.08 -8.03 16.92
C PRO A 95 5.27 -6.80 16.52
N TRP A 96 5.05 -6.57 15.23
CA TRP A 96 4.29 -5.43 14.76
C TRP A 96 2.78 -5.67 14.82
N VAL A 97 2.06 -4.76 15.44
CA VAL A 97 0.60 -4.67 15.41
C VAL A 97 0.22 -3.53 14.48
N THR A 98 -0.47 -3.86 13.39
CA THR A 98 -0.87 -2.94 12.31
C THR A 98 -2.40 -2.99 12.14
N PRO A 99 -3.17 -2.34 13.03
CA PRO A 99 -4.63 -2.51 13.08
C PRO A 99 -5.38 -1.73 12.01
N GLY A 100 -4.69 -0.91 11.24
CA GLY A 100 -5.33 0.00 10.30
C GLY A 100 -5.71 1.33 10.97
N ASN A 101 -6.93 1.81 10.69
CA ASN A 101 -7.40 3.07 11.22
C ASN A 101 -7.56 3.00 12.74
N ILE A 102 -6.98 3.98 13.45
CA ILE A 102 -7.02 4.03 14.93
C ILE A 102 -8.45 4.13 15.47
N TYR A 103 -9.37 4.69 14.69
CA TYR A 103 -10.78 4.84 15.08
C TYR A 103 -11.62 3.58 14.86
N SER A 104 -11.06 2.50 14.29
CA SER A 104 -11.80 1.25 14.09
C SER A 104 -12.18 0.52 15.38
N GLN A 105 -11.62 0.93 16.52
CA GLN A 105 -11.81 0.34 17.86
C GLN A 105 -11.45 -1.15 17.98
N GLU A 106 -10.82 -1.73 16.98
CA GLU A 106 -10.42 -3.14 17.01
C GLU A 106 -9.28 -3.42 18.00
N VAL A 107 -8.35 -2.46 18.14
CA VAL A 107 -7.16 -2.57 19.02
C VAL A 107 -7.13 -1.43 20.05
N TYR A 108 -7.50 -0.24 19.63
CA TYR A 108 -7.48 0.96 20.48
C TYR A 108 -8.91 1.36 20.85
N ASN A 109 -9.19 1.44 22.16
CA ASN A 109 -10.47 1.93 22.61
C ASN A 109 -10.57 3.47 22.52
N GLU A 110 -11.76 3.98 22.63
CA GLU A 110 -12.05 5.43 22.53
C GLU A 110 -11.25 6.25 23.56
N GLU A 111 -11.10 5.75 24.79
CA GLU A 111 -10.35 6.43 25.84
C GLU A 111 -8.88 6.59 25.46
N PHE A 112 -8.27 5.53 24.93
CA PHE A 112 -6.89 5.58 24.43
C PHE A 112 -6.76 6.61 23.31
N VAL A 113 -7.65 6.56 22.30
CA VAL A 113 -7.61 7.48 21.18
C VAL A 113 -7.73 8.92 21.65
N ARG A 114 -8.73 9.22 22.47
CA ARG A 114 -8.95 10.57 23.00
C ARG A 114 -7.78 11.11 23.82
N LYS A 115 -7.06 10.24 24.53
CA LYS A 115 -5.98 10.64 25.45
C LYS A 115 -4.61 10.73 24.79
N TYR A 116 -4.32 9.88 23.82
CA TYR A 116 -2.96 9.68 23.33
C TYR A 116 -2.78 9.90 21.84
N PHE A 117 -3.85 10.06 21.08
CA PHE A 117 -3.76 10.27 19.64
C PHE A 117 -4.09 11.72 19.28
N SER A 118 -3.28 12.30 18.42
CA SER A 118 -3.53 13.58 17.76
C SER A 118 -3.32 13.42 16.27
N GLU A 119 -4.33 13.75 15.49
CA GLU A 119 -4.23 13.70 14.02
C GLU A 119 -3.16 14.66 13.51
N GLU A 120 -3.10 15.87 14.08
CA GLU A 120 -2.06 16.85 13.77
C GLU A 120 -0.67 16.28 14.10
N GLY A 121 -0.52 15.67 15.27
CA GLY A 121 0.73 15.02 15.68
C GLY A 121 1.12 13.87 14.77
N ALA A 122 0.15 13.03 14.40
CA ALA A 122 0.36 11.94 13.45
C ALA A 122 0.75 12.45 12.06
N TYR A 123 0.11 13.53 11.60
CA TYR A 123 0.43 14.16 10.33
C TYR A 123 1.88 14.68 10.29
N VAL A 124 2.27 15.46 11.29
CA VAL A 124 3.65 16.01 11.39
C VAL A 124 4.69 14.89 11.49
N ARG A 125 4.39 13.83 12.25
CA ARG A 125 5.23 12.62 12.31
C ARG A 125 5.41 11.98 10.94
N ASP A 126 4.33 11.81 10.20
CA ASP A 126 4.36 11.14 8.90
C ASP A 126 5.08 11.98 7.83
N LEU A 127 4.95 13.31 7.89
CA LEU A 127 5.76 14.21 7.07
C LEU A 127 7.26 14.04 7.33
N ALA A 128 7.65 13.88 8.60
CA ALA A 128 9.04 13.61 8.97
C ALA A 128 9.53 12.26 8.43
N PHE A 129 8.70 11.21 8.43
CA PHE A 129 9.03 9.92 7.84
C PHE A 129 9.24 10.03 6.32
N ILE A 130 8.34 10.73 5.63
CA ILE A 130 8.45 10.96 4.17
C ILE A 130 9.77 11.71 3.86
N LYS A 131 10.08 12.75 4.64
CA LYS A 131 11.32 13.51 4.49
C LYS A 131 12.55 12.65 4.69
N ALA A 132 12.60 11.87 5.76
CA ALA A 132 13.73 11.01 6.07
C ALA A 132 13.93 9.92 5.00
N ALA A 133 12.85 9.30 4.52
CA ALA A 133 12.88 8.35 3.42
C ALA A 133 13.38 8.99 2.13
N TYR A 134 12.92 10.20 1.80
CA TYR A 134 13.40 10.96 0.65
C TYR A 134 14.91 11.22 0.73
N GLU A 135 15.40 11.75 1.86
CA GLU A 135 16.82 12.06 2.03
C GLU A 135 17.72 10.81 1.90
N MET A 136 17.24 9.69 2.41
CA MET A 136 17.98 8.43 2.30
C MET A 136 17.97 7.91 0.85
N LEU A 137 16.80 7.80 0.22
CA LEU A 137 16.63 7.14 -1.07
C LEU A 137 17.24 7.95 -2.24
N LYS A 138 17.18 9.28 -2.19
CA LYS A 138 17.65 10.13 -3.29
C LYS A 138 19.13 9.94 -3.66
N HIS A 139 19.92 9.39 -2.75
CA HIS A 139 21.36 9.16 -2.92
C HIS A 139 21.72 7.68 -3.09
N LYS A 140 20.78 6.76 -2.87
CA LYS A 140 21.08 5.32 -2.84
C LYS A 140 20.44 4.55 -3.98
N ALA A 141 19.17 4.78 -4.27
CA ALA A 141 18.37 3.92 -5.14
C ALA A 141 17.60 4.71 -6.19
N GLN A 142 17.05 3.99 -7.18
CA GLN A 142 15.93 4.50 -7.97
C GLN A 142 14.68 4.32 -7.11
N TRP A 143 13.83 5.34 -7.01
CA TRP A 143 12.71 5.28 -6.07
C TRP A 143 11.48 6.03 -6.54
N HIS A 144 10.32 5.63 -5.99
CA HIS A 144 9.05 6.33 -6.15
C HIS A 144 8.25 6.33 -4.86
N PHE A 145 7.53 7.43 -4.64
CA PHE A 145 6.56 7.57 -3.59
C PHE A 145 5.15 7.53 -4.16
N LEU A 146 4.45 6.44 -3.91
CA LEU A 146 3.03 6.30 -4.15
C LEU A 146 2.25 6.68 -2.89
N GLN A 147 0.95 6.86 -3.02
CA GLN A 147 0.09 7.11 -1.88
C GLN A 147 -1.28 6.44 -2.06
N MET A 148 -1.82 5.89 -0.97
CA MET A 148 -3.15 5.31 -0.95
C MET A 148 -4.22 6.38 -1.09
N CYS A 149 -4.15 7.40 -0.25
CA CYS A 149 -4.96 8.61 -0.26
C CYS A 149 -4.04 9.84 -0.33
N ASP A 150 -4.54 10.95 -0.82
CA ASP A 150 -3.76 12.17 -0.95
C ASP A 150 -3.38 12.71 0.44
N ILE A 151 -2.10 12.57 0.81
CA ILE A 151 -1.60 12.99 2.12
C ILE A 151 -1.71 14.51 2.30
N ILE A 152 -1.51 15.28 1.24
CA ILE A 152 -1.58 16.75 1.32
C ILE A 152 -3.01 17.23 1.52
N LYS A 153 -3.98 16.55 0.89
CA LYS A 153 -5.41 16.91 0.94
C LYS A 153 -6.22 16.06 1.93
N GLN A 154 -5.58 15.16 2.66
CA GLN A 154 -6.27 14.25 3.58
C GLN A 154 -7.30 14.93 4.47
N PRO A 155 -6.99 16.09 5.07
CA PRO A 155 -7.97 16.79 5.88
C PRO A 155 -9.31 17.05 5.19
N ASN A 156 -9.34 17.09 3.86
CA ASN A 156 -10.51 17.47 3.07
C ASN A 156 -11.19 16.31 2.32
N GLN A 157 -10.69 15.08 2.44
CA GLN A 157 -11.15 13.97 1.58
C GLN A 157 -11.90 12.85 2.32
N TRP A 158 -12.01 12.92 3.63
CA TRP A 158 -12.74 11.91 4.39
C TRP A 158 -14.23 12.12 4.24
N ASP A 159 -14.86 11.08 3.70
CA ASP A 159 -16.31 10.98 3.69
C ASP A 159 -16.81 10.98 5.15
N ASP A 160 -17.56 12.02 5.48
CA ASP A 160 -18.14 12.31 6.78
C ASP A 160 -19.18 11.24 7.23
N SER A 161 -19.37 10.20 6.42
CA SER A 161 -20.29 9.10 6.70
C SER A 161 -19.98 8.32 7.99
N GLN A 162 -18.80 8.54 8.58
CA GLN A 162 -18.41 7.94 9.87
C GLN A 162 -18.30 8.95 11.03
N GLY A 163 -18.57 10.23 10.81
CA GLY A 163 -18.86 11.21 11.86
C GLY A 163 -17.73 11.59 12.81
N ASN A 164 -16.47 11.24 12.53
CA ASN A 164 -15.39 11.32 13.51
C ASN A 164 -14.27 12.31 13.16
N PHE A 165 -14.39 13.06 12.08
CA PHE A 165 -13.34 13.96 11.66
C PHE A 165 -13.92 15.21 10.97
N ASP A 166 -13.60 16.42 11.49
CA ASP A 166 -13.84 17.67 10.78
C ASP A 166 -12.51 18.11 10.10
N PRO A 167 -12.40 17.90 8.80
CA PRO A 167 -11.17 18.21 8.05
C PRO A 167 -10.95 19.72 7.85
N ARG A 168 -11.88 20.57 8.26
CA ARG A 168 -11.88 21.99 7.92
C ARG A 168 -11.05 22.86 8.86
N GLU A 169 -10.63 22.33 9.98
CA GLU A 169 -9.71 22.99 10.89
C GLU A 169 -8.26 22.53 10.65
N THR A 170 -7.77 22.66 9.40
CA THR A 170 -6.32 22.66 9.20
C THR A 170 -5.76 23.86 9.98
N SER A 171 -5.07 23.57 11.06
CA SER A 171 -4.41 24.63 11.80
C SER A 171 -3.34 25.27 10.92
N GLN A 172 -3.09 26.55 11.11
CA GLN A 172 -1.99 27.27 10.43
C GLN A 172 -0.66 26.51 10.56
N ARG A 173 -0.49 25.76 11.64
CA ARG A 173 0.67 24.90 11.90
C ARG A 173 0.80 23.77 10.88
N LEU A 174 -0.30 23.14 10.43
CA LEU A 174 -0.26 22.11 9.39
C LEU A 174 0.09 22.70 8.03
N ASP A 175 -0.45 23.90 7.71
CA ASP A 175 -0.11 24.60 6.48
C ASP A 175 1.39 24.97 6.44
N ASP A 176 1.93 25.41 7.56
CA ASP A 176 3.36 25.72 7.68
C ASP A 176 4.21 24.44 7.61
N ALA A 177 3.77 23.34 8.23
CA ALA A 177 4.44 22.05 8.11
C ALA A 177 4.49 21.58 6.65
N ILE A 178 3.38 21.66 5.90
CA ILE A 178 3.34 21.31 4.48
C ILE A 178 4.36 22.14 3.67
N LYS A 179 4.48 23.44 3.95
CA LYS A 179 5.46 24.29 3.29
C LYS A 179 6.90 23.86 3.56
N PHE A 180 7.22 23.52 4.82
CA PHE A 180 8.56 23.03 5.19
C PHE A 180 8.92 21.70 4.54
N TYR A 181 7.94 20.85 4.25
CA TYR A 181 8.13 19.55 3.62
C TYR A 181 7.82 19.55 2.11
N HIS A 182 7.71 20.73 1.50
CA HIS A 182 7.33 20.89 0.09
C HIS A 182 8.17 20.02 -0.86
N GLU A 183 9.50 20.01 -0.70
CA GLU A 183 10.39 19.25 -1.59
C GLU A 183 10.07 17.76 -1.62
N PRO A 184 10.10 16.99 -0.50
CA PRO A 184 9.78 15.58 -0.53
C PRO A 184 8.32 15.30 -0.94
N LEU A 185 7.38 16.18 -0.60
CA LEU A 185 5.97 16.03 -0.97
C LEU A 185 5.75 16.21 -2.47
N SER A 186 6.59 16.99 -3.16
CA SER A 186 6.49 17.17 -4.61
C SER A 186 6.74 15.91 -5.41
N PHE A 187 7.33 14.89 -4.80
CA PHE A 187 7.58 13.57 -5.41
C PHE A 187 6.45 12.56 -5.17
N LEU A 188 5.46 12.88 -4.35
CA LEU A 188 4.28 12.04 -4.17
C LEU A 188 3.50 11.94 -5.49
N ARG A 189 3.17 10.71 -5.90
CA ARG A 189 2.32 10.46 -7.07
C ARG A 189 0.85 10.70 -6.72
N PRO A 190 -0.01 10.93 -7.71
CA PRO A 190 -1.44 10.94 -7.48
C PRO A 190 -1.88 9.70 -6.70
N SER A 191 -2.80 9.87 -5.77
CA SER A 191 -3.24 8.77 -4.92
C SER A 191 -4.08 7.75 -5.69
N PHE A 192 -4.21 6.54 -5.11
CA PHE A 192 -5.16 5.55 -5.63
C PHE A 192 -6.56 6.11 -5.74
N TYR A 193 -7.01 6.84 -4.72
CA TYR A 193 -8.34 7.44 -4.72
C TYR A 193 -8.50 8.50 -5.83
N GLU A 194 -7.49 9.33 -6.08
CA GLU A 194 -7.55 10.30 -7.18
C GLU A 194 -7.64 9.63 -8.54
N ILE A 195 -6.79 8.64 -8.82
CA ILE A 195 -6.77 7.95 -10.11
C ILE A 195 -8.03 7.11 -10.33
N LEU A 196 -8.41 6.31 -9.31
CA LEU A 196 -9.48 5.32 -9.48
C LEU A 196 -10.87 5.94 -9.32
N TRP A 197 -11.03 6.96 -8.48
CA TRP A 197 -12.32 7.59 -8.25
C TRP A 197 -12.64 8.70 -9.24
N HIS A 198 -11.69 9.58 -9.55
CA HIS A 198 -11.90 10.64 -10.53
C HIS A 198 -12.09 10.14 -11.97
N GLN A 199 -11.59 8.96 -12.29
CA GLN A 199 -11.79 8.35 -13.60
C GLN A 199 -13.11 7.54 -13.72
N ASN A 200 -14.04 7.69 -12.80
CA ASN A 200 -15.27 6.88 -12.72
C ASN A 200 -15.02 5.35 -12.69
N LEU A 201 -13.85 4.93 -12.26
CA LEU A 201 -13.53 3.51 -12.14
C LEU A 201 -14.29 2.84 -10.98
N GLN A 202 -14.75 3.64 -10.02
CA GLN A 202 -15.65 3.20 -8.96
C GLN A 202 -16.93 2.52 -9.50
N THR A 203 -17.45 2.97 -10.64
CA THR A 203 -18.61 2.31 -11.28
C THR A 203 -18.27 0.94 -11.85
N LYS A 204 -17.06 0.74 -12.34
CA LYS A 204 -16.58 -0.56 -12.80
C LYS A 204 -16.26 -1.49 -11.63
N PHE A 205 -15.66 -0.95 -10.57
CA PHE A 205 -15.42 -1.68 -9.32
C PHE A 205 -16.74 -2.16 -8.70
N SER A 206 -17.77 -1.31 -8.63
CA SER A 206 -19.09 -1.73 -8.18
C SER A 206 -19.82 -2.64 -9.19
N ALA A 207 -19.50 -2.58 -10.48
CA ALA A 207 -20.03 -3.51 -11.47
C ALA A 207 -19.40 -4.90 -11.36
N ASP A 208 -18.09 -5.00 -11.20
CA ASP A 208 -17.38 -6.26 -10.94
C ASP A 208 -17.83 -6.86 -9.59
N ARG A 209 -18.07 -6.03 -8.57
CA ARG A 209 -18.67 -6.47 -7.30
C ARG A 209 -20.09 -6.98 -7.45
N LYS A 210 -20.91 -6.37 -8.29
CA LYS A 210 -22.25 -6.89 -8.62
C LYS A 210 -22.18 -8.27 -9.27
N LEU A 211 -21.12 -8.54 -10.05
CA LEU A 211 -20.87 -9.85 -10.62
C LEU A 211 -20.47 -10.91 -9.59
N ILE A 212 -19.84 -10.50 -8.49
CA ILE A 212 -19.36 -11.38 -7.42
C ILE A 212 -20.50 -11.79 -6.47
N GLY A 213 -21.46 -10.92 -6.21
CA GLY A 213 -22.61 -11.20 -5.36
C GLY A 213 -22.86 -10.10 -4.31
N LYS A 214 -24.10 -10.01 -3.83
CA LYS A 214 -24.56 -8.94 -2.93
C LYS A 214 -23.89 -8.95 -1.55
N ASN A 215 -23.30 -10.06 -1.14
CA ASN A 215 -22.72 -10.26 0.20
C ASN A 215 -21.20 -10.10 0.22
N PHE A 216 -20.57 -9.79 -0.91
CA PHE A 216 -19.14 -9.53 -0.95
C PHE A 216 -18.87 -8.06 -0.64
N PHE A 217 -18.18 -7.82 0.45
CA PHE A 217 -17.82 -6.48 0.88
C PHE A 217 -16.31 -6.43 1.18
N ASP A 218 -15.54 -6.05 0.17
CA ASP A 218 -14.11 -5.75 0.34
C ASP A 218 -13.77 -4.46 -0.41
N GLY A 219 -13.12 -3.51 0.29
CA GLY A 219 -12.78 -2.19 -0.21
C GLY A 219 -11.46 -2.11 -0.99
N HIS A 220 -10.73 -3.23 -1.12
CA HIS A 220 -9.45 -3.23 -1.80
C HIS A 220 -9.61 -3.23 -3.31
N PRO A 221 -8.74 -2.52 -4.06
CA PRO A 221 -8.73 -2.56 -5.51
C PRO A 221 -8.52 -3.97 -6.05
N SER A 222 -9.14 -4.28 -7.17
CA SER A 222 -8.91 -5.53 -7.90
C SER A 222 -7.53 -5.52 -8.58
N PRO A 223 -7.00 -6.67 -9.03
CA PRO A 223 -5.74 -6.73 -9.77
C PRO A 223 -5.70 -5.78 -10.97
N LEU A 224 -6.79 -5.68 -11.73
CA LEU A 224 -6.88 -4.78 -12.87
C LEU A 224 -6.89 -3.29 -12.45
N GLU A 225 -7.50 -2.94 -11.31
CA GLU A 225 -7.49 -1.57 -10.78
C GLU A 225 -6.10 -1.18 -10.29
N HIS A 226 -5.40 -2.08 -9.62
CA HIS A 226 -4.00 -1.87 -9.26
C HIS A 226 -3.12 -1.59 -10.50
N TYR A 227 -3.31 -2.34 -11.55
CA TYR A 227 -2.57 -2.12 -12.81
C TYR A 227 -2.95 -0.82 -13.51
N LYS A 228 -4.24 -0.45 -13.54
CA LYS A 228 -4.69 0.83 -14.07
C LYS A 228 -4.10 2.00 -13.30
N TYR A 229 -3.97 1.87 -11.98
CA TYR A 229 -3.29 2.85 -11.17
C TYR A 229 -1.84 3.06 -11.65
N LEU A 230 -1.06 1.98 -11.80
CA LEU A 230 0.32 2.07 -12.30
C LEU A 230 0.40 2.76 -13.67
N LYS A 231 -0.48 2.40 -14.59
CA LYS A 231 -0.57 3.05 -15.93
C LYS A 231 -0.94 4.53 -15.83
N GLY A 232 -1.69 4.92 -14.80
CA GLY A 232 -2.06 6.31 -14.54
C GLY A 232 -0.90 7.15 -13.99
N VAL A 233 -0.02 6.56 -13.18
CA VAL A 233 1.07 7.29 -12.51
C VAL A 233 2.40 7.24 -13.24
N PHE A 234 2.66 6.20 -14.03
CA PHE A 234 3.92 6.02 -14.76
C PHE A 234 3.74 6.17 -16.28
N LYS A 235 4.63 6.96 -16.89
CA LYS A 235 4.83 6.96 -18.34
C LYS A 235 5.81 5.82 -18.67
N HIS A 236 5.27 4.68 -19.10
CA HIS A 236 6.04 3.50 -19.41
C HIS A 236 5.42 2.74 -20.59
N ASN A 237 6.25 2.09 -21.38
CA ASN A 237 5.78 1.22 -22.47
C ASN A 237 5.54 -0.19 -21.91
N TRP A 238 4.33 -0.41 -21.37
CA TRP A 238 3.96 -1.64 -20.71
C TRP A 238 3.95 -2.83 -21.67
N LYS A 239 4.48 -3.96 -21.24
CA LYS A 239 4.54 -5.18 -22.04
C LYS A 239 3.15 -5.77 -22.29
N ASN A 240 2.88 -6.22 -23.52
CA ASN A 240 1.65 -6.95 -23.84
C ASN A 240 1.47 -8.21 -22.99
N GLU A 241 2.57 -8.83 -22.55
CA GLU A 241 2.54 -9.98 -21.66
C GLU A 241 1.97 -9.61 -20.29
N THR A 242 2.37 -8.47 -19.74
CA THR A 242 1.82 -7.95 -18.48
C THR A 242 0.34 -7.64 -18.61
N ASP A 243 -0.08 -7.00 -19.71
CA ASP A 243 -1.50 -6.74 -19.99
C ASP A 243 -2.31 -8.04 -19.96
N ARG A 244 -1.88 -9.06 -20.73
CA ARG A 244 -2.55 -10.36 -20.79
C ARG A 244 -2.59 -11.08 -19.45
N GLN A 245 -1.49 -11.02 -18.69
CA GLN A 245 -1.41 -11.67 -17.37
C GLN A 245 -2.33 -11.00 -16.36
N VAL A 246 -2.43 -9.68 -16.37
CA VAL A 246 -3.35 -8.94 -15.48
C VAL A 246 -4.81 -9.23 -15.85
N GLU A 247 -5.16 -9.26 -17.13
CA GLU A 247 -6.52 -9.60 -17.58
C GLU A 247 -6.92 -11.01 -17.13
N LYS A 248 -6.05 -11.98 -17.34
CA LYS A 248 -6.25 -13.36 -16.87
C LYS A 248 -6.41 -13.43 -15.35
N THR A 249 -5.59 -12.65 -14.63
CA THR A 249 -5.70 -12.53 -13.18
C THR A 249 -7.05 -11.99 -12.74
N GLN A 250 -7.53 -10.96 -13.41
CA GLN A 250 -8.84 -10.37 -13.14
C GLN A 250 -9.99 -11.36 -13.36
N GLU A 251 -9.94 -12.13 -14.44
CA GLU A 251 -10.94 -13.18 -14.72
C GLU A 251 -11.00 -14.24 -13.61
N VAL A 252 -9.82 -14.71 -13.19
CA VAL A 252 -9.71 -15.68 -12.09
C VAL A 252 -10.18 -15.07 -10.78
N TRP A 253 -9.83 -13.81 -10.49
CA TRP A 253 -10.27 -13.09 -9.31
C TRP A 253 -11.80 -13.01 -9.25
N ILE A 254 -12.46 -12.63 -10.35
CA ILE A 254 -13.93 -12.61 -10.45
C ILE A 254 -14.52 -13.99 -10.19
N LYS A 255 -13.96 -15.04 -10.80
CA LYS A 255 -14.44 -16.41 -10.63
C LYS A 255 -14.33 -16.89 -9.19
N LEU A 256 -13.16 -16.72 -8.57
CA LEU A 256 -12.90 -17.17 -7.19
C LEU A 256 -13.80 -16.45 -6.19
N LEU A 257 -13.98 -15.14 -6.33
CA LEU A 257 -14.86 -14.38 -5.46
C LEU A 257 -16.34 -14.76 -5.64
N ARG A 258 -16.75 -15.02 -6.89
CA ARG A 258 -18.11 -15.49 -7.20
C ARG A 258 -18.37 -16.87 -6.58
N ASP A 259 -17.42 -17.76 -6.65
CA ASP A 259 -17.55 -19.11 -6.06
C ASP A 259 -17.55 -19.04 -4.54
N ALA A 260 -16.70 -18.20 -3.95
CA ALA A 260 -16.69 -17.98 -2.49
C ALA A 260 -17.98 -17.33 -1.99
N SER A 261 -18.60 -16.44 -2.76
CA SER A 261 -19.88 -15.81 -2.39
C SER A 261 -21.08 -16.77 -2.35
N LYS A 262 -20.96 -17.93 -3.02
CA LYS A 262 -21.97 -19.00 -2.99
C LYS A 262 -21.88 -19.88 -1.74
N ASP A 263 -20.73 -19.90 -1.09
CA ASP A 263 -20.50 -20.70 0.10
C ASP A 263 -21.12 -20.03 1.32
N LYS A 264 -22.19 -20.61 1.86
CA LYS A 264 -22.91 -20.11 3.04
C LYS A 264 -22.08 -20.15 4.33
N LYS A 265 -20.93 -20.82 4.33
CA LYS A 265 -20.04 -20.98 5.51
C LYS A 265 -19.08 -19.82 5.72
N GLY A 266 -19.17 -18.81 4.90
CA GLY A 266 -18.30 -17.64 4.99
C GLY A 266 -17.04 -17.75 4.13
N PHE A 267 -16.57 -16.60 3.74
CA PHE A 267 -15.45 -16.40 2.87
C PHE A 267 -14.11 -16.68 3.60
N ASN A 268 -13.44 -17.77 3.24
CA ASN A 268 -12.12 -18.09 3.82
C ASN A 268 -11.00 -17.45 2.99
N VAL A 269 -10.60 -16.24 3.37
CA VAL A 269 -9.52 -15.47 2.76
C VAL A 269 -8.20 -16.23 2.70
N SER A 270 -7.90 -17.08 3.71
CA SER A 270 -6.66 -17.87 3.74
C SER A 270 -6.61 -18.95 2.65
N GLN A 271 -7.74 -19.59 2.36
CA GLN A 271 -7.81 -20.57 1.27
C GLN A 271 -7.66 -19.90 -0.10
N MET A 272 -8.12 -18.67 -0.22
CA MET A 272 -7.91 -17.90 -1.44
C MET A 272 -6.43 -17.54 -1.62
N LYS A 273 -5.75 -17.12 -0.58
CA LYS A 273 -4.32 -16.79 -0.64
C LYS A 273 -3.50 -17.94 -1.23
N GLN A 274 -3.77 -19.19 -0.81
CA GLN A 274 -3.09 -20.36 -1.37
C GLN A 274 -3.39 -20.54 -2.86
N ARG A 275 -4.65 -20.43 -3.29
CA ARG A 275 -5.04 -20.57 -4.70
C ARG A 275 -4.48 -19.47 -5.59
N TRP A 276 -4.27 -18.29 -5.04
CA TRP A 276 -3.64 -17.17 -5.75
C TRP A 276 -2.14 -17.40 -5.92
N GLN A 277 -1.48 -17.92 -4.89
CA GLN A 277 -0.07 -18.27 -4.94
C GLN A 277 0.21 -19.26 -6.07
N ASP A 278 -0.68 -20.19 -6.29
CA ASP A 278 -0.53 -21.22 -7.32
C ASP A 278 -0.81 -20.71 -8.75
N MET A 279 -1.34 -19.48 -8.93
CA MET A 279 -1.97 -19.15 -10.21
C MET A 279 -1.37 -17.97 -10.98
N LEU A 280 -0.66 -16.98 -10.42
CA LEU A 280 -0.62 -15.73 -11.21
C LEU A 280 0.62 -14.86 -11.20
N PHE A 281 1.39 -14.72 -10.17
CA PHE A 281 2.55 -13.83 -10.14
C PHE A 281 3.73 -14.42 -9.39
N TYR A 282 3.65 -15.68 -9.03
CA TYR A 282 4.56 -16.32 -8.07
C TYR A 282 5.67 -17.15 -8.67
N GLU A 283 5.79 -17.21 -9.99
CA GLU A 283 7.01 -17.68 -10.62
C GLU A 283 8.18 -16.70 -10.46
N THR A 284 7.89 -15.44 -10.17
CA THR A 284 8.91 -14.53 -9.66
C THR A 284 9.35 -15.02 -8.30
N LYS A 285 10.58 -15.53 -8.24
CA LYS A 285 11.22 -16.03 -7.03
C LYS A 285 11.18 -14.94 -5.94
N VAL A 286 10.14 -14.97 -5.11
CA VAL A 286 10.08 -14.18 -3.90
C VAL A 286 11.14 -14.74 -2.95
N LYS A 287 12.37 -14.31 -3.12
CA LYS A 287 13.43 -14.51 -2.17
C LYS A 287 13.43 -13.35 -1.18
N GLY A 288 12.53 -13.39 -0.28
CA GLY A 288 12.58 -12.50 0.86
C GLY A 288 11.77 -13.12 1.98
N PRO A 289 12.29 -13.15 3.20
CA PRO A 289 11.47 -13.56 4.31
C PRO A 289 10.33 -12.56 4.44
N SER A 290 9.12 -13.07 4.52
CA SER A 290 7.99 -12.34 5.06
C SER A 290 8.21 -11.90 6.53
N TYR A 291 9.44 -11.98 7.03
CA TYR A 291 9.83 -11.87 8.44
C TYR A 291 11.19 -11.18 8.59
N MET A 292 11.26 -9.90 8.21
CA MET A 292 12.34 -9.07 8.76
C MET A 292 12.25 -9.00 10.29
N ASP A 293 11.07 -9.21 10.82
CA ASP A 293 10.76 -9.22 12.26
C ASP A 293 11.49 -10.31 13.06
N GLN A 294 11.86 -11.42 12.45
CA GLN A 294 12.55 -12.51 13.15
C GLN A 294 14.08 -12.36 13.18
N ARG A 295 14.68 -11.68 12.20
CA ARG A 295 16.14 -11.50 12.15
C ARG A 295 16.68 -10.40 13.06
N LEU A 296 15.81 -9.57 13.61
CA LEU A 296 16.18 -8.53 14.56
C LEU A 296 16.07 -9.00 16.02
N LEU A 297 15.59 -10.23 16.24
CA LEU A 297 15.35 -10.79 17.57
C LEU A 297 16.24 -12.01 17.87
N ASP A 298 17.00 -12.50 16.90
CA ASP A 298 18.06 -13.48 17.03
C ASP A 298 19.44 -12.78 17.18
#